data_d9396980776c16d9cad13fcc4104df28
#
_entry.id   d9396980776c16d9cad13fcc4104df28
#
_cell.length_a   1.000
_cell.length_b   1.000
_cell.length_c   1.000
_cell.angle_alpha   90.00
_cell.angle_beta   90.00
_cell.angle_gamma   90.00
#
_symmetry.space_group_name_H-M   'P 1'
#
loop_
_entity.id
_entity.type
_entity.pdbx_description
1 polymer ?
#
loop_
_entity_poly.entity_id
_entity_poly.type
_entity_poly.pdbx_seq_one_letter_code
_entity_poly.pdbx_strand_id
1 'polypeptide(L)'
;MTAIVVAHLLVNIVHGLAHRELRVGLDPPASIFVIVVVLVSPLLAMALVWTTKKRIGLILLSLAMFGSLLFGFYHHFLAVSPDHVHSQPPSLRGIAFVLTAYLLLITEAIGTYVGVHFLWIATETSNKTVKVRFR
;
A
#
# COMPACT_ATOMS: atom_id res chain seq x y z
N MET A 1 -11.93 5.47 0.04
CA MET A 1 -10.56 5.59 0.52
C MET A 1 -10.33 4.76 1.79
N THR A 2 -11.04 4.97 2.89
CA THR A 2 -10.92 4.16 4.12
C THR A 2 -11.03 2.65 3.83
N ALA A 3 -11.99 2.23 3.02
CA ALA A 3 -12.18 0.82 2.67
C ALA A 3 -10.94 0.19 2.01
N ILE A 4 -10.23 0.90 1.11
CA ILE A 4 -9.03 0.35 0.47
C ILE A 4 -7.86 0.23 1.45
N VAL A 5 -7.69 1.18 2.38
CA VAL A 5 -6.65 1.09 3.43
C VAL A 5 -6.94 -0.06 4.38
N VAL A 6 -8.20 -0.25 4.77
CA VAL A 6 -8.60 -1.39 5.63
C VAL A 6 -8.40 -2.72 4.91
N ALA A 7 -8.81 -2.83 3.64
CA ALA A 7 -8.59 -4.03 2.84
C ALA A 7 -7.10 -4.35 2.70
N HIS A 8 -6.28 -3.37 2.38
CA HIS A 8 -4.83 -3.50 2.30
C HIS A 8 -4.23 -3.99 3.64
N LEU A 9 -4.65 -3.41 4.77
CA LEU A 9 -4.19 -3.84 6.09
C LEU A 9 -4.55 -5.30 6.38
N LEU A 10 -5.80 -5.71 6.10
CA LEU A 10 -6.23 -7.09 6.32
C LEU A 10 -5.44 -8.08 5.46
N VAL A 11 -5.21 -7.76 4.18
CA VAL A 11 -4.38 -8.59 3.30
C VAL A 11 -2.94 -8.67 3.80
N ASN A 12 -2.36 -7.54 4.26
CA ASN A 12 -1.01 -7.53 4.85
C ASN A 12 -0.90 -8.41 6.10
N ILE A 13 -1.92 -8.42 6.98
CA ILE A 13 -1.92 -9.28 8.16
C ILE A 13 -1.87 -10.76 7.74
N VAL A 14 -2.72 -11.16 6.79
CA VAL A 14 -2.75 -12.56 6.31
C VAL A 14 -1.43 -12.92 5.61
N HIS A 15 -0.90 -12.00 4.80
CA HIS A 15 0.38 -12.18 4.11
C HIS A 15 1.55 -12.31 5.09
N GLY A 16 1.60 -11.45 6.11
CA GLY A 16 2.62 -11.51 7.17
C GLY A 16 2.56 -12.81 7.99
N LEU A 17 1.34 -13.34 8.23
CA LEU A 17 1.17 -14.64 8.85
C LEU A 17 1.70 -15.77 7.93
N ALA A 18 1.44 -15.71 6.64
CA ALA A 18 1.99 -16.68 5.67
C ALA A 18 3.54 -16.63 5.63
N HIS A 19 4.14 -15.45 5.61
CA HIS A 19 5.59 -15.26 5.75
C HIS A 19 6.15 -15.96 6.99
N ARG A 20 5.53 -15.73 8.15
CA ARG A 20 5.94 -16.32 9.42
C ARG A 20 5.84 -17.84 9.38
N GLU A 21 4.75 -18.39 8.87
CA GLU A 21 4.52 -19.83 8.80
C GLU A 21 5.46 -20.55 7.82
N LEU A 22 5.83 -19.87 6.74
CA LEU A 22 6.80 -20.37 5.74
C LEU A 22 8.25 -20.10 6.13
N ARG A 23 8.46 -19.37 7.23
CA ARG A 23 9.80 -18.93 7.68
C ARG A 23 10.56 -18.13 6.62
N VAL A 24 9.84 -17.41 5.79
CA VAL A 24 10.40 -16.47 4.81
C VAL A 24 10.64 -15.14 5.51
N GLY A 25 11.89 -14.89 5.90
CA GLY A 25 12.29 -13.66 6.59
C GLY A 25 12.68 -12.55 5.61
N LEU A 26 12.47 -11.31 6.04
CA LEU A 26 13.01 -10.12 5.39
C LEU A 26 14.28 -9.69 6.10
N ASP A 27 15.20 -9.09 5.37
CA ASP A 27 16.36 -8.42 5.98
C ASP A 27 15.91 -7.19 6.81
N PRO A 28 16.76 -6.66 7.71
CA PRO A 28 16.38 -5.56 8.57
C PRO A 28 15.93 -4.29 7.80
N PRO A 29 16.58 -3.83 6.73
CA PRO A 29 16.11 -2.71 5.93
C PRO A 29 14.73 -2.94 5.31
N ALA A 30 14.48 -4.10 4.71
CA ALA A 30 13.19 -4.47 4.13
C ALA A 30 12.10 -4.54 5.21
N SER A 31 12.42 -5.08 6.40
CA SER A 31 11.49 -5.12 7.54
C SER A 31 11.09 -3.71 8.00
N ILE A 32 12.04 -2.78 8.09
CA ILE A 32 11.77 -1.38 8.44
C ILE A 32 10.87 -0.74 7.38
N PHE A 33 11.16 -0.97 6.09
CA PHE A 33 10.35 -0.46 5.00
C PHE A 33 8.90 -0.96 5.09
N VAL A 34 8.71 -2.25 5.30
CA VAL A 34 7.36 -2.84 5.47
C VAL A 34 6.63 -2.20 6.65
N ILE A 35 7.27 -2.07 7.80
CA ILE A 35 6.62 -1.47 8.98
C ILE A 35 6.24 -0.01 8.71
N VAL A 36 7.18 0.79 8.22
CA VAL A 36 6.99 2.25 8.09
C VAL A 36 6.14 2.59 6.88
N VAL A 37 6.48 2.06 5.70
CA VAL A 37 5.86 2.47 4.42
C VAL A 37 4.60 1.67 4.14
N VAL A 38 4.66 0.33 4.30
CA VAL A 38 3.53 -0.54 3.92
C VAL A 38 2.42 -0.53 4.97
N LEU A 39 2.77 -0.52 6.28
CA LEU A 39 1.77 -0.63 7.34
C LEU A 39 1.40 0.73 7.96
N VAL A 40 2.38 1.47 8.49
CA VAL A 40 2.11 2.69 9.29
C VAL A 40 1.68 3.85 8.41
N SER A 41 2.35 4.08 7.28
CA SER A 41 2.08 5.27 6.44
C SER A 41 0.66 5.31 5.87
N PRO A 42 0.05 4.23 5.35
CA PRO A 42 -1.35 4.26 4.89
C PRO A 42 -2.35 4.53 6.02
N LEU A 43 -2.09 4.03 7.23
CA LEU A 43 -2.95 4.29 8.40
C LEU A 43 -2.86 5.75 8.83
N LEU A 44 -1.65 6.31 8.88
CA LEU A 44 -1.43 7.72 9.16
C LEU A 44 -2.07 8.61 8.09
N ALA A 45 -1.91 8.24 6.82
CA ALA A 45 -2.53 8.93 5.69
C ALA A 45 -4.06 8.94 5.82
N MET A 46 -4.65 7.80 6.13
CA MET A 46 -6.09 7.68 6.39
C MET A 46 -6.53 8.62 7.54
N ALA A 47 -5.81 8.63 8.66
CA ALA A 47 -6.11 9.53 9.77
C ALA A 47 -6.03 11.01 9.36
N LEU A 48 -4.99 11.41 8.63
CA LEU A 48 -4.81 12.80 8.16
C LEU A 48 -5.91 13.24 7.19
N VAL A 49 -6.43 12.35 6.37
CA VAL A 49 -7.53 12.68 5.42
C VAL A 49 -8.81 13.09 6.14
N TRP A 50 -9.05 12.58 7.33
CA TRP A 50 -10.21 12.96 8.16
C TRP A 50 -9.99 14.25 8.98
N THR A 51 -8.85 14.93 8.79
CA THR A 51 -8.52 16.19 9.43
C THR A 51 -8.48 17.35 8.43
N THR A 52 -8.12 18.55 8.92
CA THR A 52 -7.83 19.73 8.08
C THR A 52 -6.60 19.52 7.18
N LYS A 53 -5.78 18.49 7.44
CA LYS A 53 -4.57 18.15 6.66
C LYS A 53 -4.83 17.14 5.54
N LYS A 54 -6.07 17.10 5.05
CA LYS A 54 -6.52 16.15 4.00
C LYS A 54 -5.56 16.04 2.80
N ARG A 55 -5.03 17.17 2.29
CA ARG A 55 -4.11 17.16 1.15
C ARG A 55 -2.80 16.42 1.47
N ILE A 56 -2.25 16.62 2.67
CA ILE A 56 -1.04 15.91 3.12
C ILE A 56 -1.35 14.41 3.24
N GLY A 57 -2.50 14.05 3.80
CA GLY A 57 -2.93 12.65 3.87
C GLY A 57 -3.05 11.98 2.50
N LEU A 58 -3.59 12.68 1.49
CA LEU A 58 -3.70 12.16 0.13
C LEU A 58 -2.34 11.96 -0.54
N ILE A 59 -1.40 12.89 -0.35
CA ILE A 59 -0.03 12.77 -0.84
C ILE A 59 0.65 11.56 -0.17
N LEU A 60 0.57 11.47 1.15
CA LEU A 60 1.17 10.38 1.91
C LEU A 60 0.58 9.02 1.49
N LEU A 61 -0.74 8.93 1.29
CA LEU A 61 -1.39 7.71 0.82
C LEU A 61 -0.87 7.29 -0.55
N SER A 62 -0.80 8.23 -1.49
CA SER A 62 -0.33 7.95 -2.86
C SER A 62 1.11 7.44 -2.85
N LEU A 63 2.00 8.12 -2.10
CA LEU A 63 3.41 7.74 -2.02
C LEU A 63 3.61 6.40 -1.29
N ALA A 64 2.89 6.18 -0.19
CA ALA A 64 2.98 4.93 0.57
C ALA A 64 2.50 3.74 -0.26
N MET A 65 1.31 3.83 -0.87
CA MET A 65 0.74 2.75 -1.68
C MET A 65 1.58 2.48 -2.94
N PHE A 66 2.11 3.52 -3.59
CA PHE A 66 3.00 3.34 -4.73
C PHE A 66 4.34 2.73 -4.33
N GLY A 67 4.94 3.18 -3.23
CA GLY A 67 6.16 2.59 -2.70
C GLY A 67 5.99 1.12 -2.31
N SER A 68 4.86 0.78 -1.67
CA SER A 68 4.49 -0.60 -1.32
C SER A 68 4.33 -1.46 -2.58
N LEU A 69 3.64 -0.94 -3.61
CA LEU A 69 3.46 -1.62 -4.89
C LEU A 69 4.79 -1.97 -5.56
N LEU A 70 5.71 -1.01 -5.62
CA LEU A 70 7.04 -1.25 -6.19
C LEU A 70 7.86 -2.25 -5.38
N PHE A 71 7.81 -2.14 -4.06
CA PHE A 71 8.51 -3.04 -3.15
C PHE A 71 7.96 -4.47 -3.28
N GLY A 72 6.65 -4.66 -3.17
CA GLY A 72 6.00 -5.96 -3.27
C GLY A 72 6.20 -6.58 -4.65
N PHE A 73 6.08 -5.79 -5.73
CA PHE A 73 6.32 -6.26 -7.08
C PHE A 73 7.77 -6.75 -7.26
N TYR A 74 8.75 -5.99 -6.76
CA TYR A 74 10.15 -6.39 -6.85
C TYR A 74 10.41 -7.69 -6.08
N HIS A 75 10.03 -7.77 -4.80
CA HIS A 75 10.37 -8.91 -3.94
C HIS A 75 9.63 -10.19 -4.30
N HIS A 76 8.33 -10.09 -4.68
CA HIS A 76 7.51 -11.27 -4.93
C HIS A 76 7.54 -11.75 -6.38
N PHE A 77 7.91 -10.89 -7.35
CA PHE A 77 7.77 -11.23 -8.78
C PHE A 77 9.05 -11.06 -9.59
N LEU A 78 10.04 -10.28 -9.13
CA LEU A 78 11.29 -10.04 -9.86
C LEU A 78 12.51 -10.66 -9.18
N ALA A 79 12.66 -10.44 -7.87
CA ALA A 79 13.82 -10.93 -7.13
C ALA A 79 13.78 -12.45 -6.98
N VAL A 80 14.85 -13.12 -7.39
CA VAL A 80 15.01 -14.57 -7.16
C VAL A 80 15.41 -14.80 -5.71
N SER A 81 14.42 -15.10 -4.86
CA SER A 81 14.60 -15.24 -3.42
C SER A 81 13.55 -16.21 -2.84
N PRO A 82 13.67 -16.61 -1.57
CA PRO A 82 12.60 -17.35 -0.89
C PRO A 82 11.25 -16.61 -0.86
N ASP A 83 11.26 -15.30 -1.02
CA ASP A 83 10.07 -14.42 -1.05
C ASP A 83 9.34 -14.41 -2.42
N HIS A 84 9.92 -15.02 -3.44
CA HIS A 84 9.34 -15.08 -4.77
C HIS A 84 8.14 -16.03 -4.83
N VAL A 85 7.07 -15.65 -5.50
CA VAL A 85 5.81 -16.43 -5.57
C VAL A 85 6.01 -17.85 -6.12
N HIS A 86 6.94 -18.07 -7.08
CA HIS A 86 7.24 -19.38 -7.60
C HIS A 86 8.12 -20.25 -6.68
N SER A 87 8.69 -19.67 -5.64
CA SER A 87 9.49 -20.40 -4.64
C SER A 87 8.62 -21.05 -3.55
N GLN A 88 7.31 -20.78 -3.57
CA GLN A 88 6.42 -21.22 -2.49
C GLN A 88 6.01 -22.69 -2.66
N PRO A 89 5.96 -23.45 -1.54
CA PRO A 89 5.57 -24.86 -1.61
C PRO A 89 4.08 -25.01 -2.00
N PRO A 90 3.68 -26.14 -2.63
CA PRO A 90 2.29 -26.44 -2.97
C PRO A 90 1.50 -26.87 -1.70
N SER A 91 1.34 -25.97 -0.78
CA SER A 91 0.65 -26.15 0.50
C SER A 91 -0.36 -25.03 0.71
N LEU A 92 -1.32 -25.21 1.64
CA LEU A 92 -2.27 -24.16 1.97
C LEU A 92 -1.59 -22.82 2.35
N ARG A 93 -0.44 -22.89 3.04
CA ARG A 93 0.33 -21.71 3.44
C ARG A 93 0.99 -21.05 2.23
N GLY A 94 1.57 -21.84 1.32
CA GLY A 94 2.15 -21.31 0.08
C GLY A 94 1.08 -20.72 -0.83
N ILE A 95 -0.08 -21.35 -0.95
CA ILE A 95 -1.23 -20.79 -1.68
C ILE A 95 -1.69 -19.47 -1.06
N ALA A 96 -1.81 -19.40 0.26
CA ALA A 96 -2.19 -18.17 0.97
C ALA A 96 -1.17 -17.05 0.72
N PHE A 97 0.14 -17.36 0.75
CA PHE A 97 1.20 -16.42 0.41
C PHE A 97 1.03 -15.86 -1.00
N VAL A 98 0.92 -16.73 -1.98
CA VAL A 98 0.80 -16.34 -3.40
C VAL A 98 -0.46 -15.51 -3.64
N LEU A 99 -1.61 -15.95 -3.15
CA LEU A 99 -2.87 -15.21 -3.31
C LEU A 99 -2.81 -13.84 -2.66
N THR A 100 -2.26 -13.74 -1.46
CA THR A 100 -2.14 -12.46 -0.77
C THR A 100 -1.10 -11.54 -1.42
N ALA A 101 -0.01 -12.05 -1.99
CA ALA A 101 0.93 -11.25 -2.78
C ALA A 101 0.24 -10.58 -3.99
N TYR A 102 -0.60 -11.31 -4.73
CA TYR A 102 -1.41 -10.72 -5.81
C TYR A 102 -2.45 -9.71 -5.30
N LEU A 103 -3.13 -10.03 -4.18
CA LEU A 103 -4.10 -9.11 -3.59
C LEU A 103 -3.44 -7.82 -3.08
N LEU A 104 -2.21 -7.89 -2.58
CA LEU A 104 -1.42 -6.70 -2.23
C LEU A 104 -1.17 -5.83 -3.44
N LEU A 105 -0.67 -6.38 -4.55
CA LEU A 105 -0.48 -5.60 -5.78
C LEU A 105 -1.77 -4.88 -6.21
N ILE A 106 -2.91 -5.59 -6.18
CA ILE A 106 -4.20 -5.03 -6.58
C ILE A 106 -4.62 -3.89 -5.63
N THR A 107 -4.56 -4.12 -4.32
CA THR A 107 -4.97 -3.11 -3.32
C THR A 107 -4.05 -1.89 -3.33
N GLU A 108 -2.76 -2.08 -3.53
CA GLU A 108 -1.76 -1.02 -3.62
C GLU A 108 -1.91 -0.19 -4.91
N ALA A 109 -2.15 -0.84 -6.05
CA ALA A 109 -2.44 -0.15 -7.31
C ALA A 109 -3.73 0.68 -7.20
N ILE A 110 -4.81 0.11 -6.66
CA ILE A 110 -6.06 0.82 -6.42
C ILE A 110 -5.86 1.96 -5.41
N GLY A 111 -5.14 1.72 -4.32
CA GLY A 111 -4.84 2.73 -3.31
C GLY A 111 -4.05 3.91 -3.86
N THR A 112 -3.06 3.64 -4.70
CA THR A 112 -2.29 4.65 -5.43
C THR A 112 -3.21 5.48 -6.34
N TYR A 113 -4.02 4.82 -7.16
CA TYR A 113 -4.96 5.50 -8.06
C TYR A 113 -5.95 6.37 -7.29
N VAL A 114 -6.55 5.84 -6.24
CA VAL A 114 -7.52 6.57 -5.39
C VAL A 114 -6.86 7.78 -4.74
N GLY A 115 -5.65 7.64 -4.21
CA GLY A 115 -4.90 8.74 -3.61
C GLY A 115 -4.64 9.88 -4.61
N VAL A 116 -4.09 9.55 -5.77
CA VAL A 116 -3.80 10.51 -6.85
C VAL A 116 -5.08 11.17 -7.39
N HIS A 117 -6.12 10.40 -7.63
CA HIS A 117 -7.40 10.91 -8.15
C HIS A 117 -8.03 11.94 -7.21
N PHE A 118 -8.13 11.63 -5.90
CA PHE A 118 -8.67 12.59 -4.93
C PHE A 118 -7.77 13.79 -4.71
N LEU A 119 -6.46 13.64 -4.83
CA LEU A 119 -5.52 14.75 -4.78
C LEU A 119 -5.73 15.72 -5.96
N TRP A 120 -5.92 15.18 -7.16
CA TRP A 120 -6.21 15.96 -8.36
C TRP A 120 -7.50 16.76 -8.21
N ILE A 121 -8.61 16.12 -7.79
CA ILE A 121 -9.90 16.80 -7.54
C ILE A 121 -9.73 17.94 -6.51
N ALA A 122 -9.02 17.68 -5.41
CA ALA A 122 -8.80 18.68 -4.37
C ALA A 122 -8.02 19.90 -4.87
N THR A 123 -7.10 19.70 -5.81
CA THR A 123 -6.31 20.77 -6.42
C THR A 123 -7.17 21.60 -7.39
N GLU A 124 -8.00 20.98 -8.21
CA GLU A 124 -8.91 21.70 -9.13
C GLU A 124 -9.93 22.56 -8.40
N THR A 125 -10.51 22.04 -7.32
CA THR A 125 -11.49 22.78 -6.50
C THR A 125 -10.84 24.02 -5.89
N SER A 126 -9.62 23.91 -5.38
CA SER A 126 -8.85 25.05 -4.84
C SER A 126 -8.62 26.14 -5.91
N ASN A 127 -8.22 25.76 -7.10
CA ASN A 127 -7.96 26.69 -8.21
C ASN A 127 -9.23 27.43 -8.69
N LYS A 128 -10.37 26.76 -8.71
CA LYS A 128 -11.67 27.39 -9.07
C LYS A 128 -12.08 28.43 -8.04
N THR A 129 -11.93 28.15 -6.75
CA THR A 129 -12.28 29.08 -5.66
C THR A 129 -11.42 30.34 -5.71
N VAL A 130 -10.12 30.21 -6.00
CA VAL A 130 -9.20 31.34 -6.15
C VAL A 130 -9.63 32.25 -7.32
N LYS A 131 -9.94 31.67 -8.49
CA LYS A 131 -10.38 32.44 -9.68
C LYS A 131 -11.66 33.24 -9.46
N VAL A 132 -12.61 32.71 -8.69
CA VAL A 132 -13.87 33.43 -8.37
C VAL A 132 -13.64 34.60 -7.43
N ARG A 133 -12.66 34.52 -6.54
CA ARG A 133 -12.36 35.58 -5.54
C ARG A 133 -11.68 36.81 -6.13
N PHE A 134 -11.05 36.68 -7.30
CA PHE A 134 -10.34 37.76 -8.00
C PHE A 134 -11.10 38.33 -9.22
N ARG A 135 -12.38 37.99 -9.37
CA ARG A 135 -13.32 38.64 -10.29
C ARG A 135 -14.33 39.49 -9.53
#